data_5411c51087bf82e11f74c5b066c7f4f8
#
_entry.id   5411c51087bf82e11f74c5b066c7f4f8
#
_cell.length_a   1.000
_cell.length_b   1.000
_cell.length_c   1.000
_cell.angle_alpha   90.00
_cell.angle_beta   90.00
_cell.angle_gamma   90.00
#
_symmetry.space_group_name_H-M   'P 1'
#
loop_
_entity.id
_entity.type
_entity.pdbx_description
1 polymer ?
#
loop_
_entity_poly.entity_id
_entity_poly.type
_entity_poly.pdbx_seq_one_letter_code
_entity_poly.pdbx_strand_id
1 'polypeptide(L)'
;MKKITLIIIALSVSFAHADFEIKEVPGKCIDVLDGGKVVARVMTAHDKTSAESRHETYKVYTHVFDEQGKATITKGAGGQFTHHRGIFIGWSKTRFSGRQVDSWHMKGCDQVYKKIINSTSTKDHATLTVLINWVTTDGVVFIEEKRTQTFKRVEGEGAYLQVDFDTALKAASADVELNGDPEHAGCQFRPSNEVSKNKSAKYIFHKDGLDLKKDKDLPWAAESFQIGENMYFAQHMSHPTIPKGNTYSAYRDYGRFGAYFVKKIAKGDSLNLRYRYLVGNGKIPGRDYFASRYKAFSN
;
A
#
# COMPACT_ATOMS: atom_id res chain seq x y z
N MET A 1 -1.06 -13.91 -69.38
CA MET A 1 -1.35 -13.07 -68.17
C MET A 1 -0.71 -13.74 -66.96
N LYS A 2 0.41 -13.21 -66.47
CA LYS A 2 1.11 -13.75 -65.24
C LYS A 2 0.45 -13.13 -64.02
N LYS A 3 -0.08 -13.98 -63.13
CA LYS A 3 -0.61 -13.55 -61.81
C LYS A 3 0.58 -13.30 -60.88
N ILE A 4 0.75 -12.07 -60.39
CA ILE A 4 1.70 -11.70 -59.35
C ILE A 4 0.98 -11.90 -58.04
N THR A 5 1.43 -12.87 -57.22
CA THR A 5 0.96 -13.08 -55.87
C THR A 5 1.75 -12.18 -54.93
N LEU A 6 1.11 -11.18 -54.33
CA LEU A 6 1.71 -10.29 -53.34
C LEU A 6 1.71 -11.01 -51.99
N ILE A 7 2.87 -11.36 -51.47
CA ILE A 7 3.03 -11.92 -50.14
C ILE A 7 3.23 -10.74 -49.19
N ILE A 8 2.22 -10.44 -48.34
CA ILE A 8 2.32 -9.46 -47.25
C ILE A 8 2.94 -10.19 -46.06
N ILE A 9 4.20 -9.91 -45.78
CA ILE A 9 4.86 -10.34 -44.53
C ILE A 9 4.47 -9.35 -43.44
N ALA A 10 3.57 -9.77 -42.54
CA ALA A 10 3.26 -9.01 -41.34
C ALA A 10 4.45 -9.14 -40.38
N LEU A 11 5.26 -8.08 -40.24
CA LEU A 11 6.25 -7.97 -39.16
C LEU A 11 5.48 -7.73 -37.84
N SER A 12 5.41 -8.75 -37.02
CA SER A 12 5.00 -8.60 -35.63
C SER A 12 6.15 -7.93 -34.86
N VAL A 13 6.03 -6.63 -34.61
CA VAL A 13 6.92 -5.92 -33.68
C VAL A 13 6.58 -6.36 -32.27
N SER A 14 7.33 -7.32 -31.74
CA SER A 14 7.27 -7.69 -30.33
C SER A 14 7.93 -6.55 -29.54
N PHE A 15 7.14 -5.72 -28.88
CA PHE A 15 7.68 -4.76 -27.90
C PHE A 15 8.21 -5.57 -26.71
N ALA A 16 9.52 -5.77 -26.63
CA ALA A 16 10.14 -6.27 -25.43
C ALA A 16 9.87 -5.26 -24.30
N HIS A 17 9.08 -5.66 -23.31
CA HIS A 17 8.91 -4.85 -22.10
C HIS A 17 10.29 -4.77 -21.42
N ALA A 18 10.70 -3.55 -21.08
CA ALA A 18 11.91 -3.33 -20.31
C ALA A 18 11.72 -3.88 -18.88
N ASP A 19 12.83 -4.27 -18.25
CA ASP A 19 12.85 -4.92 -16.95
C ASP A 19 12.43 -3.98 -15.82
N PHE A 20 11.94 -4.57 -14.73
CA PHE A 20 11.84 -3.86 -13.46
C PHE A 20 13.23 -3.60 -12.88
N GLU A 21 13.39 -2.50 -12.17
CA GLU A 21 14.59 -2.13 -11.43
C GLU A 21 14.23 -1.68 -10.02
N ILE A 22 15.14 -1.90 -9.06
CA ILE A 22 15.07 -1.34 -7.70
C ILE A 22 16.29 -0.46 -7.49
N LYS A 23 16.08 0.82 -7.14
CA LYS A 23 17.13 1.80 -6.90
C LYS A 23 16.98 2.43 -5.52
N GLU A 24 17.92 2.15 -4.62
CA GLU A 24 17.99 2.82 -3.33
C GLU A 24 18.62 4.21 -3.49
N VAL A 25 17.96 5.22 -2.91
CA VAL A 25 18.50 6.56 -2.69
C VAL A 25 18.78 6.67 -1.19
N PRO A 26 20.03 6.45 -0.74
CA PRO A 26 20.36 6.33 0.67
C PRO A 26 19.84 7.50 1.52
N GLY A 27 19.22 7.20 2.65
CA GLY A 27 18.65 8.19 3.56
C GLY A 27 17.36 8.87 3.07
N LYS A 28 16.82 8.48 1.89
CA LYS A 28 15.62 9.09 1.31
C LYS A 28 14.53 8.09 0.98
N CYS A 29 14.79 7.17 0.05
CA CYS A 29 13.76 6.29 -0.47
C CYS A 29 14.36 5.11 -1.25
N ILE A 30 13.50 4.17 -1.63
CA ILE A 30 13.81 3.12 -2.58
C ILE A 30 12.80 3.23 -3.73
N ASP A 31 13.28 3.49 -4.93
CA ASP A 31 12.48 3.56 -6.15
C ASP A 31 12.33 2.17 -6.77
N VAL A 32 11.12 1.87 -7.20
CA VAL A 32 10.81 0.73 -8.06
C VAL A 32 10.46 1.29 -9.44
N LEU A 33 11.23 0.89 -10.42
CA LEU A 33 11.07 1.34 -11.80
C LEU A 33 10.54 0.19 -12.65
N ASP A 34 9.75 0.54 -13.65
CA ASP A 34 9.27 -0.34 -14.70
C ASP A 34 9.54 0.33 -16.05
N GLY A 35 10.45 -0.24 -16.83
CA GLY A 35 10.88 0.37 -18.08
C GLY A 35 11.49 1.76 -17.92
N GLY A 36 12.21 1.98 -16.83
CA GLY A 36 12.82 3.27 -16.49
C GLY A 36 11.87 4.30 -15.86
N LYS A 37 10.56 4.02 -15.76
CA LYS A 37 9.57 4.88 -15.10
C LYS A 37 9.43 4.48 -13.64
N VAL A 38 9.38 5.44 -12.72
CA VAL A 38 9.10 5.16 -11.31
C VAL A 38 7.62 4.78 -11.15
N VAL A 39 7.33 3.54 -10.80
CA VAL A 39 5.96 3.05 -10.56
C VAL A 39 5.57 3.07 -9.08
N ALA A 40 6.57 2.95 -8.20
CA ALA A 40 6.40 3.04 -6.75
C ALA A 40 7.67 3.57 -6.08
N ARG A 41 7.51 4.13 -4.88
CA ARG A 41 8.61 4.64 -4.05
C ARG A 41 8.35 4.31 -2.59
N VAL A 42 9.23 3.52 -1.99
CA VAL A 42 9.20 3.26 -0.55
C VAL A 42 9.97 4.37 0.16
N MET A 43 9.27 5.15 0.98
CA MET A 43 9.86 6.25 1.75
C MET A 43 10.55 5.68 2.98
N THR A 44 11.87 5.91 3.09
CA THR A 44 12.74 5.31 4.12
C THR A 44 13.48 6.34 4.96
N ALA A 45 13.37 7.62 4.62
CA ALA A 45 13.98 8.70 5.40
C ALA A 45 13.51 8.68 6.86
N HIS A 46 14.42 8.97 7.77
CA HIS A 46 14.12 9.21 9.18
C HIS A 46 15.03 10.32 9.71
N ASP A 47 14.47 11.51 9.87
CA ASP A 47 15.17 12.72 10.30
C ASP A 47 14.50 13.29 11.56
N LYS A 48 15.26 13.44 12.64
CA LYS A 48 14.82 13.99 13.92
C LYS A 48 15.43 15.36 14.22
N THR A 49 16.05 16.00 13.27
CA THR A 49 16.75 17.30 13.47
C THR A 49 15.79 18.41 13.87
N SER A 50 14.51 18.29 13.47
CA SER A 50 13.42 19.18 13.90
C SER A 50 12.11 18.39 14.07
N ALA A 51 11.12 18.99 14.73
CA ALA A 51 9.78 18.41 14.84
C ALA A 51 9.11 18.26 13.45
N GLU A 52 9.38 19.19 12.56
CA GLU A 52 8.88 19.19 11.18
C GLU A 52 9.52 18.06 10.36
N SER A 53 10.86 17.98 10.33
CA SER A 53 11.58 16.89 9.64
C SER A 53 11.17 15.52 10.16
N ARG A 54 11.01 15.38 11.49
CA ARG A 54 10.49 14.15 12.08
C ARG A 54 9.08 13.86 11.58
N HIS A 55 8.17 14.83 11.57
CA HIS A 55 6.81 14.65 11.10
C HIS A 55 6.75 14.19 9.63
N GLU A 56 7.65 14.67 8.79
CA GLU A 56 7.74 14.25 7.39
C GLU A 56 8.26 12.82 7.23
N THR A 57 9.11 12.35 8.15
CA THR A 57 9.92 11.13 7.99
C THR A 57 9.69 10.04 9.04
N TYR A 58 8.79 10.21 9.99
CA TYR A 58 8.56 9.28 11.10
C TYR A 58 7.95 7.92 10.70
N LYS A 59 7.51 7.77 9.46
CA LYS A 59 6.76 6.58 9.01
C LYS A 59 7.30 6.06 7.69
N VAL A 60 7.51 4.75 7.62
CA VAL A 60 7.83 4.06 6.36
C VAL A 60 6.53 3.73 5.62
N TYR A 61 6.40 4.22 4.39
CA TYR A 61 5.21 4.04 3.56
C TYR A 61 5.57 3.99 2.08
N THR A 62 4.63 3.59 1.25
CA THR A 62 4.86 3.46 -0.20
C THR A 62 4.00 4.45 -0.97
N HIS A 63 4.64 5.27 -1.78
CA HIS A 63 4.00 6.00 -2.85
C HIS A 63 3.74 5.11 -4.06
N VAL A 64 2.58 5.31 -4.70
CA VAL A 64 2.29 4.79 -6.04
C VAL A 64 2.27 5.98 -6.99
N PHE A 65 2.84 5.79 -8.18
CA PHE A 65 2.89 6.79 -9.24
C PHE A 65 1.80 6.54 -10.28
N ASP A 66 1.54 7.55 -11.09
CA ASP A 66 0.73 7.41 -12.30
C ASP A 66 1.42 6.45 -13.29
N GLU A 67 0.69 5.96 -14.27
CA GLU A 67 1.19 5.02 -15.28
C GLU A 67 2.41 5.53 -16.06
N GLN A 68 2.58 6.86 -16.14
CA GLN A 68 3.70 7.52 -16.79
C GLN A 68 4.92 7.68 -15.88
N GLY A 69 4.79 7.41 -14.57
CA GLY A 69 5.83 7.58 -13.58
C GLY A 69 6.20 9.04 -13.28
N LYS A 70 5.29 9.98 -13.56
CA LYS A 70 5.55 11.43 -13.46
C LYS A 70 5.10 12.04 -12.13
N ALA A 71 3.97 11.57 -11.59
CA ALA A 71 3.37 12.12 -10.39
C ALA A 71 2.87 11.03 -9.45
N THR A 72 2.95 11.27 -8.14
CA THR A 72 2.36 10.36 -7.16
C THR A 72 0.84 10.51 -7.14
N ILE A 73 0.12 9.39 -7.24
CA ILE A 73 -1.34 9.37 -7.06
C ILE A 73 -1.73 9.21 -5.58
N THR A 74 -0.76 8.95 -4.72
CA THR A 74 -0.93 8.75 -3.29
C THR A 74 -0.38 9.92 -2.48
N LYS A 75 -0.88 10.06 -1.25
CA LYS A 75 -0.54 11.16 -0.35
C LYS A 75 0.84 11.01 0.28
N GLY A 76 1.61 12.10 0.30
CA GLY A 76 2.82 12.29 1.10
C GLY A 76 2.54 12.98 2.44
N ALA A 77 3.59 13.57 3.02
CA ALA A 77 3.51 14.41 4.22
C ALA A 77 2.67 15.68 3.99
N GLY A 78 2.23 16.30 5.07
CA GLY A 78 1.46 17.55 5.02
C GLY A 78 0.00 17.39 4.60
N GLY A 79 -0.66 18.50 4.30
CA GLY A 79 -2.06 18.55 3.88
C GLY A 79 -3.07 18.14 4.95
N GLN A 80 -4.29 17.82 4.52
CA GLN A 80 -5.34 17.36 5.43
C GLN A 80 -4.98 15.98 6.02
N PHE A 81 -5.19 15.79 7.33
CA PHE A 81 -4.78 14.57 8.04
C PHE A 81 -3.30 14.27 7.79
N THR A 82 -2.45 15.12 8.33
CA THR A 82 -1.00 15.16 8.05
C THR A 82 -0.25 13.85 8.33
N HIS A 83 -0.81 12.97 9.17
CA HIS A 83 -0.29 11.63 9.50
C HIS A 83 -0.64 10.54 8.48
N HIS A 84 -1.63 10.75 7.58
CA HIS A 84 -1.92 9.82 6.50
C HIS A 84 -0.80 9.85 5.45
N ARG A 85 -0.48 8.69 4.90
CA ARG A 85 0.54 8.46 3.85
C ARG A 85 -0.03 7.52 2.80
N GLY A 86 0.66 7.29 1.70
CA GLY A 86 0.26 6.42 0.61
C GLY A 86 -0.26 5.05 1.05
N ILE A 87 0.49 3.98 0.85
CA ILE A 87 0.21 2.66 1.45
C ILE A 87 0.97 2.58 2.76
N PHE A 88 0.29 2.46 3.89
CA PHE A 88 0.88 2.48 5.23
C PHE A 88 0.14 1.60 6.22
N ILE A 89 0.79 1.25 7.34
CA ILE A 89 0.24 0.41 8.39
C ILE A 89 0.53 0.99 9.77
N GLY A 90 -0.43 0.91 10.69
CA GLY A 90 -0.29 1.38 12.07
C GLY A 90 -1.56 1.21 12.88
N TRP A 91 -1.49 1.40 14.21
CA TRP A 91 -2.61 1.32 15.15
C TRP A 91 -2.53 2.46 16.15
N SER A 92 -3.66 3.15 16.39
CA SER A 92 -3.72 4.31 17.30
C SER A 92 -3.57 3.92 18.78
N LYS A 93 -3.78 2.65 19.13
CA LYS A 93 -3.62 2.13 20.49
C LYS A 93 -2.73 0.89 20.47
N THR A 94 -1.43 1.11 20.34
CA THR A 94 -0.43 0.02 20.44
C THR A 94 0.09 -0.04 21.86
N ARG A 95 -0.10 -1.19 22.55
CA ARG A 95 0.27 -1.36 23.95
C ARG A 95 1.34 -2.44 24.10
N PHE A 96 2.31 -2.20 24.95
CA PHE A 96 3.38 -3.15 25.32
C PHE A 96 4.04 -2.72 26.63
N SER A 97 4.48 -3.65 27.49
CA SER A 97 5.19 -3.37 28.76
C SER A 97 4.57 -2.25 29.61
N GLY A 98 3.24 -2.21 29.75
CA GLY A 98 2.54 -1.17 30.51
C GLY A 98 2.51 0.21 29.81
N ARG A 99 3.10 0.35 28.65
CA ARG A 99 3.10 1.58 27.83
C ARG A 99 2.03 1.53 26.76
N GLN A 100 1.59 2.71 26.29
CA GLN A 100 0.78 2.88 25.08
C GLN A 100 1.41 3.92 24.18
N VAL A 101 1.54 3.60 22.90
CA VAL A 101 1.94 4.51 21.83
C VAL A 101 0.88 4.52 20.73
N ASP A 102 0.92 5.53 19.90
CA ASP A 102 0.04 5.69 18.75
C ASP A 102 0.85 5.57 17.46
N SER A 103 0.93 4.35 16.92
CA SER A 103 1.68 4.08 15.69
C SER A 103 0.88 4.43 14.41
N TRP A 104 -0.32 4.95 14.55
CA TRP A 104 -1.10 5.54 13.46
C TRP A 104 -0.75 7.02 13.25
N HIS A 105 -0.88 7.84 14.31
CA HIS A 105 -0.52 9.27 14.30
C HIS A 105 0.96 9.51 14.61
N MET A 106 1.72 8.45 14.96
CA MET A 106 3.14 8.49 15.33
C MET A 106 3.40 9.31 16.60
N LYS A 107 2.52 9.15 17.61
CA LYS A 107 2.69 9.77 18.93
C LYS A 107 3.43 8.81 19.86
N GLY A 108 4.59 9.23 20.31
CA GLY A 108 5.46 8.45 21.19
C GLY A 108 6.25 7.34 20.49
N CYS A 109 6.19 7.23 19.16
CA CYS A 109 6.95 6.24 18.39
C CYS A 109 7.21 6.68 16.95
N ASP A 110 8.14 5.99 16.28
CA ASP A 110 8.49 6.12 14.87
C ASP A 110 8.63 4.74 14.21
N GLN A 111 8.44 4.67 12.89
CA GLN A 111 8.85 3.53 12.06
C GLN A 111 10.17 3.89 11.37
N VAL A 112 11.23 3.14 11.68
CA VAL A 112 12.59 3.43 11.22
C VAL A 112 13.07 2.33 10.29
N TYR A 113 13.26 2.66 9.02
CA TYR A 113 13.93 1.78 8.07
C TYR A 113 15.34 1.44 8.54
N LYS A 114 15.74 0.18 8.43
CA LYS A 114 17.06 -0.31 8.83
C LYS A 114 17.91 -0.72 7.64
N LYS A 115 17.37 -1.55 6.76
CA LYS A 115 18.09 -2.07 5.59
C LYS A 115 17.17 -2.80 4.63
N ILE A 116 17.64 -2.98 3.41
CA ILE A 116 17.13 -4.01 2.48
C ILE A 116 17.60 -5.38 3.01
N ILE A 117 16.67 -6.32 3.16
CA ILE A 117 16.98 -7.73 3.47
C ILE A 117 17.20 -8.50 2.17
N ASN A 118 16.32 -8.28 1.19
CA ASN A 118 16.38 -8.90 -0.13
C ASN A 118 15.72 -8.00 -1.17
N SER A 119 16.25 -8.02 -2.39
CA SER A 119 15.62 -7.39 -3.55
C SER A 119 15.86 -8.22 -4.79
N THR A 120 14.83 -8.39 -5.61
CA THR A 120 14.91 -9.07 -6.90
C THR A 120 14.13 -8.29 -7.94
N SER A 121 14.62 -8.26 -9.15
CA SER A 121 13.98 -7.62 -10.29
C SER A 121 14.03 -8.54 -11.50
N THR A 122 12.94 -8.63 -12.23
CA THR A 122 12.78 -9.40 -13.45
C THR A 122 12.05 -8.53 -14.49
N LYS A 123 11.80 -9.09 -15.67
CA LYS A 123 10.96 -8.42 -16.68
C LYS A 123 9.49 -8.27 -16.24
N ASP A 124 9.00 -9.11 -15.33
CA ASP A 124 7.58 -9.21 -14.99
C ASP A 124 7.24 -8.57 -13.62
N HIS A 125 8.22 -8.49 -12.72
CA HIS A 125 8.00 -7.96 -11.37
C HIS A 125 9.28 -7.52 -10.67
N ALA A 126 9.15 -6.69 -9.65
CA ALA A 126 10.16 -6.42 -8.64
C ALA A 126 9.67 -6.85 -7.26
N THR A 127 10.53 -7.48 -6.45
CA THR A 127 10.26 -7.81 -5.05
C THR A 127 11.30 -7.16 -4.16
N LEU A 128 10.83 -6.40 -3.17
CA LEU A 128 11.66 -5.69 -2.19
C LEU A 128 11.25 -6.13 -0.78
N THR A 129 12.22 -6.63 -0.01
CA THR A 129 12.05 -6.94 1.42
C THR A 129 12.91 -6.03 2.26
N VAL A 130 12.31 -5.30 3.19
CA VAL A 130 12.98 -4.36 4.09
C VAL A 130 12.77 -4.72 5.55
N LEU A 131 13.74 -4.37 6.40
CA LEU A 131 13.62 -4.39 7.86
C LEU A 131 13.26 -3.00 8.35
N ILE A 132 12.20 -2.90 9.17
CA ILE A 132 11.71 -1.67 9.78
C ILE A 132 11.58 -1.91 11.28
N ASN A 133 12.16 -1.04 12.09
CA ASN A 133 11.93 -1.07 13.52
C ASN A 133 10.85 -0.04 13.90
N TRP A 134 9.85 -0.49 14.67
CA TRP A 134 8.91 0.41 15.32
C TRP A 134 9.49 0.73 16.69
N VAL A 135 9.88 1.97 16.88
CA VAL A 135 10.65 2.41 18.06
C VAL A 135 9.92 3.48 18.83
N THR A 136 10.01 3.46 20.14
CA THR A 136 9.57 4.57 20.98
C THR A 136 10.50 5.78 20.83
N THR A 137 10.04 6.94 21.27
CA THR A 137 10.87 8.17 21.26
C THR A 137 12.14 8.04 22.12
N ASP A 138 12.12 7.17 23.16
CA ASP A 138 13.25 6.83 24.02
C ASP A 138 14.09 5.63 23.50
N GLY A 139 13.81 5.15 22.27
CA GLY A 139 14.66 4.19 21.56
C GLY A 139 14.34 2.70 21.76
N VAL A 140 13.28 2.36 22.50
CA VAL A 140 12.87 0.95 22.67
C VAL A 140 12.23 0.41 21.40
N VAL A 141 12.78 -0.65 20.81
CA VAL A 141 12.18 -1.38 19.70
C VAL A 141 11.08 -2.29 20.26
N PHE A 142 9.81 -2.03 19.93
CA PHE A 142 8.69 -2.85 20.36
C PHE A 142 8.16 -3.79 19.26
N ILE A 143 8.34 -3.43 17.98
CA ILE A 143 8.08 -4.30 16.83
C ILE A 143 9.29 -4.27 15.89
N GLU A 144 9.71 -5.44 15.41
CA GLU A 144 10.55 -5.61 14.23
C GLU A 144 9.63 -6.02 13.08
N GLU A 145 9.54 -5.19 12.06
CA GLU A 145 8.73 -5.47 10.86
C GLU A 145 9.61 -5.92 9.70
N LYS A 146 9.34 -7.11 9.16
CA LYS A 146 9.85 -7.54 7.86
C LYS A 146 8.78 -7.33 6.83
N ARG A 147 8.90 -6.26 6.02
CA ARG A 147 7.95 -5.93 4.96
C ARG A 147 8.47 -6.37 3.61
N THR A 148 7.69 -7.20 2.93
CA THR A 148 7.94 -7.61 1.54
C THR A 148 6.87 -6.99 0.65
N GLN A 149 7.29 -6.27 -0.37
CA GLN A 149 6.39 -5.75 -1.39
C GLN A 149 6.80 -6.30 -2.76
N THR A 150 5.81 -6.83 -3.49
CA THR A 150 6.02 -7.27 -4.88
C THR A 150 5.19 -6.41 -5.81
N PHE A 151 5.86 -5.79 -6.76
CA PHE A 151 5.29 -4.88 -7.74
C PHE A 151 5.22 -5.58 -9.08
N LYS A 152 4.03 -5.64 -9.70
CA LYS A 152 3.79 -6.33 -10.98
C LYS A 152 3.02 -5.43 -11.93
N ARG A 153 3.36 -5.51 -13.23
CA ARG A 153 2.47 -5.00 -14.26
C ARG A 153 1.16 -5.75 -14.23
N VAL A 154 0.10 -5.04 -14.57
CA VAL A 154 -1.23 -5.61 -14.78
C VAL A 154 -1.76 -5.04 -16.06
N GLU A 155 -2.44 -5.88 -16.82
CA GLU A 155 -3.12 -5.48 -18.05
C GLU A 155 -4.62 -5.71 -17.92
N GLY A 156 -5.39 -4.91 -18.65
CA GLY A 156 -6.84 -5.00 -18.77
C GLY A 156 -7.60 -4.07 -17.82
N GLU A 157 -8.73 -3.57 -18.29
CA GLU A 157 -9.68 -2.71 -17.58
C GLU A 157 -9.03 -1.44 -16.94
N GLY A 158 -7.97 -0.90 -17.55
CA GLY A 158 -7.25 0.28 -17.07
C GLY A 158 -6.33 0.04 -15.86
N ALA A 159 -6.22 -1.18 -15.34
CA ALA A 159 -5.26 -1.49 -14.30
C ALA A 159 -3.83 -1.51 -14.89
N TYR A 160 -2.86 -0.94 -14.18
CA TYR A 160 -1.46 -0.90 -14.60
C TYR A 160 -0.47 -1.42 -13.56
N LEU A 161 -0.81 -1.38 -12.26
CA LEU A 161 0.09 -1.82 -11.20
C LEU A 161 -0.65 -2.65 -10.15
N GLN A 162 -0.05 -3.80 -9.78
CA GLN A 162 -0.37 -4.58 -8.60
C GLN A 162 0.75 -4.43 -7.58
N VAL A 163 0.40 -4.21 -6.32
CA VAL A 163 1.32 -4.21 -5.19
C VAL A 163 0.86 -5.26 -4.19
N ASP A 164 1.61 -6.37 -4.07
CA ASP A 164 1.44 -7.28 -2.96
C ASP A 164 2.18 -6.72 -1.75
N PHE A 165 1.52 -6.65 -0.62
CA PHE A 165 2.04 -6.12 0.64
C PHE A 165 1.97 -7.21 1.70
N ASP A 166 3.08 -7.90 1.89
CA ASP A 166 3.23 -8.94 2.90
C ASP A 166 4.08 -8.38 4.04
N THR A 167 3.64 -8.53 5.28
CA THR A 167 4.41 -8.06 6.43
C THR A 167 4.34 -9.03 7.60
N ALA A 168 5.50 -9.24 8.25
CA ALA A 168 5.63 -9.96 9.51
C ALA A 168 5.98 -8.97 10.62
N LEU A 169 5.06 -8.78 11.56
CA LEU A 169 5.20 -7.91 12.73
C LEU A 169 5.63 -8.77 13.92
N LYS A 170 6.93 -8.75 14.27
CA LYS A 170 7.47 -9.50 15.41
C LYS A 170 7.46 -8.63 16.66
N ALA A 171 6.83 -9.09 17.73
CA ALA A 171 6.89 -8.46 19.04
C ALA A 171 8.30 -8.62 19.64
N ALA A 172 9.08 -7.52 19.69
CA ALA A 172 10.51 -7.58 19.98
C ALA A 172 10.82 -7.56 21.47
N SER A 173 10.32 -6.58 22.22
CA SER A 173 10.69 -6.36 23.61
C SER A 173 9.75 -6.99 24.63
N ALA A 174 8.45 -7.09 24.33
CA ALA A 174 7.38 -7.61 25.17
C ALA A 174 6.20 -8.05 24.31
N ASP A 175 5.15 -8.60 24.93
CA ASP A 175 3.86 -8.78 24.27
C ASP A 175 3.36 -7.44 23.72
N VAL A 176 2.80 -7.46 22.52
CA VAL A 176 2.25 -6.27 21.87
C VAL A 176 0.77 -6.46 21.60
N GLU A 177 -0.05 -5.50 22.01
CA GLU A 177 -1.45 -5.41 21.62
C GLU A 177 -1.60 -4.32 20.54
N LEU A 178 -2.05 -4.73 19.37
CA LEU A 178 -2.45 -3.85 18.27
C LEU A 178 -3.94 -3.58 18.38
N ASN A 179 -4.33 -2.32 18.70
CA ASN A 179 -5.71 -1.89 18.91
C ASN A 179 -5.94 -0.49 18.34
N GLY A 180 -7.18 -0.06 18.26
CA GLY A 180 -7.58 1.24 17.71
C GLY A 180 -9.05 1.24 17.35
N ASP A 181 -9.34 1.85 16.23
CA ASP A 181 -10.66 1.86 15.61
C ASP A 181 -10.52 1.81 14.08
N PRO A 182 -11.61 1.56 13.32
CA PRO A 182 -11.52 1.39 11.86
C PRO A 182 -10.93 2.59 11.12
N GLU A 183 -11.04 3.80 11.68
CA GLU A 183 -10.52 5.01 11.04
C GLU A 183 -9.05 5.28 11.37
N HIS A 184 -8.52 4.70 12.47
CA HIS A 184 -7.19 5.00 12.99
C HIS A 184 -6.35 3.74 13.24
N ALA A 185 -6.52 2.72 12.40
CA ALA A 185 -5.70 1.51 12.48
C ALA A 185 -5.72 0.69 11.18
N GLY A 186 -4.80 -0.27 11.11
CA GLY A 186 -4.68 -1.27 10.06
C GLY A 186 -3.77 -0.89 8.90
N CYS A 187 -3.89 -1.64 7.82
CA CYS A 187 -3.19 -1.38 6.56
C CYS A 187 -4.11 -0.60 5.62
N GLN A 188 -3.67 0.56 5.15
CA GLN A 188 -4.52 1.53 4.50
C GLN A 188 -3.87 2.08 3.22
N PHE A 189 -4.73 2.47 2.28
CA PHE A 189 -4.38 3.28 1.11
C PHE A 189 -4.91 4.70 1.30
N ARG A 190 -4.13 5.69 0.89
CA ARG A 190 -4.53 7.08 0.93
C ARG A 190 -4.17 7.77 -0.39
N PRO A 191 -5.15 8.15 -1.22
CA PRO A 191 -4.90 8.93 -2.44
C PRO A 191 -4.40 10.34 -2.12
N SER A 192 -3.98 11.05 -3.14
CA SER A 192 -3.45 12.41 -3.09
C SER A 192 -4.31 13.36 -2.24
N ASN A 193 -3.69 14.39 -1.68
CA ASN A 193 -4.39 15.47 -0.97
C ASN A 193 -5.46 16.19 -1.81
N GLU A 194 -5.35 16.13 -3.12
CA GLU A 194 -6.35 16.72 -4.01
C GLU A 194 -7.71 16.08 -3.84
N VAL A 195 -7.77 14.76 -3.61
CA VAL A 195 -9.02 14.04 -3.32
C VAL A 195 -9.70 14.53 -2.05
N SER A 196 -8.94 15.06 -1.08
CA SER A 196 -9.52 15.71 0.11
C SER A 196 -10.23 17.03 -0.22
N LYS A 197 -9.80 17.72 -1.28
CA LYS A 197 -10.34 19.01 -1.70
C LYS A 197 -11.57 18.82 -2.59
N ASN A 198 -11.48 17.91 -3.56
CA ASN A 198 -12.54 17.67 -4.55
C ASN A 198 -13.58 16.62 -4.08
N LYS A 199 -13.30 15.88 -3.00
CA LYS A 199 -14.20 14.87 -2.41
C LYS A 199 -14.70 13.83 -3.42
N SER A 200 -13.87 13.45 -4.34
CA SER A 200 -14.23 12.62 -5.49
C SER A 200 -14.25 11.13 -5.20
N ALA A 201 -13.80 10.68 -4.02
CA ALA A 201 -13.72 9.27 -3.69
C ALA A 201 -15.10 8.60 -3.63
N LYS A 202 -15.27 7.51 -4.40
CA LYS A 202 -16.47 6.67 -4.42
C LYS A 202 -16.06 5.22 -4.31
N TYR A 203 -16.85 4.42 -3.58
CA TYR A 203 -16.49 3.05 -3.23
C TYR A 203 -17.36 2.01 -3.92
N ILE A 204 -16.76 0.86 -4.23
CA ILE A 204 -17.41 -0.37 -4.70
C ILE A 204 -16.99 -1.51 -3.77
N PHE A 205 -17.92 -2.39 -3.42
CA PHE A 205 -17.71 -3.55 -2.56
C PHE A 205 -18.09 -4.85 -3.27
N HIS A 206 -17.77 -5.98 -2.66
CA HIS A 206 -18.07 -7.30 -3.18
C HIS A 206 -19.58 -7.59 -3.32
N LYS A 207 -20.43 -6.86 -2.59
CA LYS A 207 -21.91 -6.90 -2.68
C LYS A 207 -22.52 -5.56 -2.30
N ASP A 208 -23.80 -5.38 -2.58
CA ASP A 208 -24.59 -4.23 -2.15
C ASP A 208 -25.14 -4.41 -0.73
N GLY A 209 -25.66 -3.32 -0.14
CA GLY A 209 -26.36 -3.34 1.15
C GLY A 209 -25.48 -3.57 2.37
N LEU A 210 -24.17 -3.34 2.27
CA LEU A 210 -23.25 -3.48 3.40
C LEU A 210 -23.41 -2.35 4.41
N ASP A 211 -23.40 -2.71 5.70
CA ASP A 211 -23.20 -1.79 6.82
C ASP A 211 -21.72 -1.89 7.27
N LEU A 212 -20.88 -0.98 6.82
CA LEU A 212 -19.44 -0.99 7.09
C LEU A 212 -19.09 -0.85 8.58
N LYS A 213 -20.04 -0.48 9.44
CA LYS A 213 -19.84 -0.45 10.90
C LYS A 213 -20.11 -1.80 11.55
N LYS A 214 -20.91 -2.65 10.92
CA LYS A 214 -21.34 -3.96 11.47
C LYS A 214 -20.73 -5.13 10.71
N ASP A 215 -20.68 -5.04 9.38
CA ASP A 215 -20.17 -6.14 8.53
C ASP A 215 -18.66 -6.29 8.72
N LYS A 216 -18.24 -7.54 8.92
CA LYS A 216 -16.86 -7.92 9.18
C LYS A 216 -16.32 -8.80 8.05
N ASP A 217 -14.99 -8.92 8.03
CA ASP A 217 -14.27 -9.85 7.17
C ASP A 217 -14.60 -9.68 5.68
N LEU A 218 -14.78 -8.40 5.25
CA LEU A 218 -14.98 -8.11 3.84
C LEU A 218 -13.73 -8.52 3.06
N PRO A 219 -13.89 -9.18 1.90
CA PRO A 219 -12.76 -9.66 1.12
C PRO A 219 -11.95 -8.51 0.51
N TRP A 220 -12.65 -7.49 0.04
CA TRP A 220 -12.05 -6.32 -0.63
C TRP A 220 -12.99 -5.13 -0.64
N ALA A 221 -12.40 -3.97 -0.83
CA ALA A 221 -13.06 -2.73 -1.25
C ALA A 221 -12.27 -2.11 -2.40
N ALA A 222 -12.94 -1.41 -3.30
CA ALA A 222 -12.30 -0.60 -4.33
C ALA A 222 -12.84 0.82 -4.28
N GLU A 223 -12.02 1.78 -4.70
CA GLU A 223 -12.43 3.18 -4.82
C GLU A 223 -12.04 3.76 -6.18
N SER A 224 -12.83 4.72 -6.68
CA SER A 224 -12.42 5.66 -7.72
C SER A 224 -12.19 7.03 -7.12
N PHE A 225 -11.24 7.78 -7.68
CA PHE A 225 -10.93 9.15 -7.26
C PHE A 225 -10.34 9.95 -8.42
N GLN A 226 -10.41 11.27 -8.32
CA GLN A 226 -9.94 12.19 -9.36
C GLN A 226 -8.72 12.98 -8.88
N ILE A 227 -7.72 13.09 -9.74
CA ILE A 227 -6.53 13.95 -9.56
C ILE A 227 -6.34 14.75 -10.86
N GLY A 228 -6.43 16.08 -10.80
CA GLY A 228 -6.50 16.91 -11.98
C GLY A 228 -7.71 16.53 -12.84
N GLU A 229 -7.49 16.29 -14.12
CA GLU A 229 -8.52 15.83 -15.06
C GLU A 229 -8.58 14.30 -15.15
N ASN A 230 -7.68 13.58 -14.47
CA ASN A 230 -7.57 12.14 -14.61
C ASN A 230 -8.34 11.41 -13.50
N MET A 231 -9.02 10.35 -13.91
CA MET A 231 -9.66 9.39 -13.01
C MET A 231 -8.69 8.24 -12.71
N TYR A 232 -8.66 7.83 -11.46
CA TYR A 232 -7.90 6.67 -10.98
C TYR A 232 -8.81 5.76 -10.18
N PHE A 233 -8.38 4.53 -9.99
CA PHE A 233 -8.99 3.61 -9.05
C PHE A 233 -7.95 2.81 -8.28
N ALA A 234 -8.32 2.36 -7.09
CA ALA A 234 -7.54 1.45 -6.29
C ALA A 234 -8.45 0.38 -5.68
N GLN A 235 -8.01 -0.89 -5.69
CA GLN A 235 -8.64 -1.98 -4.93
C GLN A 235 -7.70 -2.38 -3.80
N HIS A 236 -8.23 -2.49 -2.58
CA HIS A 236 -7.57 -3.10 -1.43
C HIS A 236 -8.19 -4.47 -1.17
N MET A 237 -7.36 -5.50 -1.11
CA MET A 237 -7.75 -6.88 -0.85
C MET A 237 -7.11 -7.38 0.44
N SER A 238 -7.91 -8.02 1.28
CA SER A 238 -7.44 -8.69 2.50
C SER A 238 -7.35 -10.18 2.27
N HIS A 239 -6.16 -10.78 2.46
CA HIS A 239 -6.03 -12.23 2.32
C HIS A 239 -6.84 -12.96 3.40
N PRO A 240 -7.45 -14.15 3.13
CA PRO A 240 -8.24 -14.89 4.12
C PRO A 240 -7.52 -15.25 5.42
N THR A 241 -6.18 -15.22 5.43
CA THR A 241 -5.34 -15.53 6.60
C THR A 241 -5.16 -14.37 7.58
N ILE A 242 -5.60 -13.15 7.25
CA ILE A 242 -5.54 -12.04 8.21
C ILE A 242 -6.49 -12.30 9.39
N PRO A 243 -6.27 -11.68 10.57
CA PRO A 243 -7.13 -11.89 11.72
C PRO A 243 -8.61 -11.66 11.41
N LYS A 244 -9.45 -12.56 11.88
CA LYS A 244 -10.92 -12.49 11.75
C LYS A 244 -11.51 -11.35 12.56
N GLY A 245 -12.70 -10.90 12.18
CA GLY A 245 -13.38 -9.75 12.76
C GLY A 245 -12.87 -8.42 12.24
N ASN A 246 -12.11 -8.43 11.14
CA ASN A 246 -11.62 -7.20 10.54
C ASN A 246 -12.76 -6.34 9.99
N THR A 247 -12.57 -5.02 10.05
CA THR A 247 -13.54 -4.01 9.61
C THR A 247 -12.90 -3.12 8.57
N TYR A 248 -13.61 -2.86 7.48
CA TYR A 248 -13.17 -1.87 6.50
C TYR A 248 -13.59 -0.45 6.90
N SER A 249 -12.66 0.49 6.76
CA SER A 249 -12.95 1.91 6.72
C SER A 249 -12.86 2.35 5.26
N ALA A 250 -14.00 2.43 4.58
CA ALA A 250 -14.09 2.73 3.15
C ALA A 250 -15.37 3.54 2.87
N TYR A 251 -15.48 4.72 3.52
CA TYR A 251 -16.68 5.57 3.46
C TYR A 251 -16.37 7.08 3.51
N ARG A 252 -15.09 7.45 3.56
CA ARG A 252 -14.69 8.86 3.61
C ARG A 252 -14.46 9.40 2.21
N ASP A 253 -15.06 10.53 1.89
CA ASP A 253 -14.99 11.22 0.59
C ASP A 253 -13.58 11.67 0.17
N TYR A 254 -12.63 11.70 1.13
CA TYR A 254 -11.22 11.95 0.87
C TYR A 254 -10.39 10.70 0.53
N GLY A 255 -11.02 9.53 0.41
CA GLY A 255 -10.44 8.33 -0.21
C GLY A 255 -9.50 7.49 0.66
N ARG A 256 -9.38 7.69 2.00
CA ARG A 256 -8.63 6.75 2.82
C ARG A 256 -9.44 5.49 3.08
N PHE A 257 -8.89 4.33 2.74
CA PHE A 257 -9.56 3.06 2.98
C PHE A 257 -8.60 1.90 3.26
N GLY A 258 -9.08 0.88 3.94
CA GLY A 258 -8.36 -0.33 4.27
C GLY A 258 -8.97 -1.09 5.43
N ALA A 259 -8.35 -2.21 5.81
CA ALA A 259 -8.84 -3.14 6.82
C ALA A 259 -8.16 -2.94 8.18
N TYR A 260 -8.94 -3.03 9.24
CA TYR A 260 -8.55 -2.93 10.65
C TYR A 260 -8.99 -4.16 11.42
N PHE A 261 -8.20 -4.57 12.40
CA PHE A 261 -8.51 -5.61 13.39
C PHE A 261 -7.76 -5.34 14.70
N VAL A 262 -8.14 -6.05 15.77
CA VAL A 262 -7.44 -6.09 17.06
C VAL A 262 -6.67 -7.40 17.17
N LYS A 263 -5.40 -7.36 17.62
CA LYS A 263 -4.59 -8.57 17.80
C LYS A 263 -3.54 -8.38 18.90
N LYS A 264 -3.32 -9.42 19.69
CA LYS A 264 -2.18 -9.56 20.59
C LYS A 264 -1.12 -10.44 19.93
N ILE A 265 0.15 -10.10 20.10
CA ILE A 265 1.32 -10.83 19.62
C ILE A 265 2.18 -11.08 20.84
N ALA A 266 2.46 -12.34 21.19
CA ALA A 266 3.33 -12.67 22.29
C ALA A 266 4.79 -12.27 21.98
N LYS A 267 5.57 -11.95 22.99
CA LYS A 267 6.99 -11.62 22.84
C LYS A 267 7.73 -12.72 22.06
N GLY A 268 8.43 -12.32 21.02
CA GLY A 268 9.18 -13.21 20.14
C GLY A 268 8.34 -13.77 18.97
N ASP A 269 7.01 -13.77 19.07
CA ASP A 269 6.12 -14.22 18.00
C ASP A 269 5.96 -13.18 16.90
N SER A 270 5.49 -13.63 15.74
CA SER A 270 5.21 -12.79 14.57
C SER A 270 3.77 -12.91 14.11
N LEU A 271 3.16 -11.78 13.80
CA LEU A 271 1.89 -11.69 13.09
C LEU A 271 2.17 -11.46 11.60
N ASN A 272 1.80 -12.45 10.78
CA ASN A 272 1.93 -12.35 9.32
C ASN A 272 0.64 -11.81 8.73
N LEU A 273 0.75 -10.78 7.90
CA LEU A 273 -0.35 -10.11 7.23
C LEU A 273 -0.09 -10.07 5.73
N ARG A 274 -1.13 -10.28 4.93
CA ARG A 274 -1.06 -10.26 3.48
C ARG A 274 -2.18 -9.40 2.92
N TYR A 275 -1.80 -8.41 2.13
CA TYR A 275 -2.71 -7.53 1.41
C TYR A 275 -2.29 -7.43 -0.05
N ARG A 276 -3.22 -7.06 -0.90
CA ARG A 276 -2.94 -6.71 -2.29
C ARG A 276 -3.66 -5.43 -2.65
N TYR A 277 -2.93 -4.56 -3.33
CA TYR A 277 -3.47 -3.36 -3.96
C TYR A 277 -3.42 -3.54 -5.48
N LEU A 278 -4.52 -3.22 -6.15
CA LEU A 278 -4.57 -3.09 -7.60
C LEU A 278 -4.84 -1.64 -7.91
N VAL A 279 -4.04 -1.04 -8.78
CA VAL A 279 -4.14 0.39 -9.12
C VAL A 279 -4.32 0.54 -10.61
N GLY A 280 -5.18 1.48 -11.01
CA GLY A 280 -5.45 1.76 -12.42
C GLY A 280 -5.88 3.19 -12.66
N ASN A 281 -6.05 3.52 -13.93
CA ASN A 281 -6.52 4.82 -14.42
C ASN A 281 -7.79 4.68 -15.27
N GLY A 282 -8.46 5.79 -15.51
CA GLY A 282 -9.69 5.85 -16.29
C GLY A 282 -10.93 5.43 -15.50
N LYS A 283 -11.91 4.86 -16.21
CA LYS A 283 -13.16 4.41 -15.60
C LYS A 283 -12.93 3.23 -14.67
N ILE A 284 -13.50 3.29 -13.46
CA ILE A 284 -13.42 2.18 -12.52
C ILE A 284 -14.12 0.93 -13.10
N PRO A 285 -13.46 -0.25 -13.08
CA PRO A 285 -14.05 -1.53 -13.51
C PRO A 285 -15.29 -1.93 -12.71
N GLY A 286 -16.05 -2.87 -13.24
CA GLY A 286 -17.19 -3.45 -12.56
C GLY A 286 -16.79 -4.41 -11.42
N ARG A 287 -17.77 -4.76 -10.58
CA ARG A 287 -17.58 -5.65 -9.41
C ARG A 287 -16.97 -7.00 -9.80
N ASP A 288 -17.37 -7.59 -10.91
CA ASP A 288 -16.89 -8.91 -11.35
C ASP A 288 -15.39 -8.92 -11.66
N TYR A 289 -14.87 -7.83 -12.22
CA TYR A 289 -13.45 -7.66 -12.42
C TYR A 289 -12.69 -7.72 -11.09
N PHE A 290 -13.10 -6.92 -10.12
CA PHE A 290 -12.48 -6.91 -8.80
C PHE A 290 -12.63 -8.24 -8.04
N ALA A 291 -13.78 -8.91 -8.18
CA ALA A 291 -14.00 -10.24 -7.62
C ALA A 291 -13.05 -11.28 -8.23
N SER A 292 -12.80 -11.22 -9.53
CA SER A 292 -11.85 -12.12 -10.21
C SER A 292 -10.42 -11.91 -9.71
N ARG A 293 -10.00 -10.65 -9.51
CA ARG A 293 -8.67 -10.30 -8.98
C ARG A 293 -8.51 -10.78 -7.53
N TYR A 294 -9.57 -10.62 -6.72
CA TYR A 294 -9.56 -11.17 -5.36
C TYR A 294 -9.46 -12.69 -5.35
N LYS A 295 -10.23 -13.40 -6.18
CA LYS A 295 -10.16 -14.86 -6.30
C LYS A 295 -8.74 -15.35 -6.62
N ALA A 296 -8.03 -14.66 -7.51
CA ALA A 296 -6.64 -14.97 -7.83
C ALA A 296 -5.64 -14.65 -6.70
N PHE A 297 -6.03 -13.87 -5.70
CA PHE A 297 -5.20 -13.54 -4.54
C PHE A 297 -5.47 -14.44 -3.33
N SER A 298 -6.72 -14.87 -3.16
CA SER A 298 -7.18 -15.63 -1.99
C SER A 298 -6.90 -17.13 -2.06
N ASN A 299 -6.55 -17.64 -3.26
CA ASN A 299 -6.12 -19.03 -3.47
C ASN A 299 -4.61 -19.18 -3.21
#